data_d0e49c43aa07f4d6dad42511490618ff
#
_entry.id   d0e49c43aa07f4d6dad42511490618ff
#
_cell.length_a   1.000
_cell.length_b   1.000
_cell.length_c   1.000
_cell.angle_alpha   90.00
_cell.angle_beta   90.00
_cell.angle_gamma   90.00
#
_symmetry.space_group_name_H-M   'P 1'
#
loop_
_entity.id
_entity.type
_entity.pdbx_description
1 polymer ?
#
loop_
_entity_poly.entity_id
_entity_poly.type
_entity_poly.pdbx_seq_one_letter_code
_entity_poly.pdbx_strand_id
1 'polypeptide(L)'
;MMRTIEILLVIIIITGAFIISSLFAVLPSPRQVSPMNLPRLALTTLQTLDGDYDLSATVFKANDDPAWAQLQIALSACLPPNLVYNLTVYEVQGGAQLYTVIRYFSNAENLGVSSEAASYLVASSNVTFSVTPEKIGGSQGGGVTLYILNCSDSYGWWITGYTAQSLAQDLYNLLSPYFQATVMVQNTTQLGQILDGASLQNETLQNAVVINTFGEAVPIPAGYATKYDDDTYAEYCYQLGKRVNQYNWTWVSIVGYPLFYVSNTGYFNGSSDQNGYGIYGMKCVAQAGLNAFLRGIDGVGYSDDTEWITLGGGGNPQYALVQLSSAAQYFLNYYGVYPSPYQTATRAVPSSIQSKYNLNATAYVFDPVNSGGKTWIAGATFVHKNATGYILGKFIPIGLTRTPDIRITALAILSYYAPRLYPSDYTANGTSRLVVFQLGQAGGV
;
A
#
# COMPACT_ATOMS: atom_id res chain seq x y z
N MET A 1 -58.36 2.25 -71.52
CA MET A 1 -57.10 3.06 -71.43
C MET A 1 -57.13 4.19 -70.38
N MET A 2 -58.26 4.86 -70.16
CA MET A 2 -58.30 5.94 -69.16
C MET A 2 -57.96 5.51 -67.68
N ARG A 3 -58.57 4.39 -67.23
CA ARG A 3 -58.36 3.88 -65.88
C ARG A 3 -56.88 3.44 -65.54
N THR A 4 -56.12 3.03 -66.57
CA THR A 4 -54.75 2.59 -66.42
C THR A 4 -53.82 3.81 -66.19
N ILE A 5 -54.13 4.93 -66.83
CA ILE A 5 -53.35 6.19 -66.68
C ILE A 5 -53.61 6.80 -65.27
N GLU A 6 -54.86 6.75 -64.81
CA GLU A 6 -55.24 7.21 -63.48
C GLU A 6 -54.50 6.43 -62.34
N ILE A 7 -54.49 5.11 -62.51
CA ILE A 7 -53.76 4.26 -61.49
C ILE A 7 -52.28 4.50 -61.55
N LEU A 8 -51.67 4.72 -62.72
CA LEU A 8 -50.25 5.02 -62.86
C LEU A 8 -49.92 6.36 -62.24
N LEU A 9 -50.79 7.35 -62.44
CA LEU A 9 -50.61 8.69 -61.87
C LEU A 9 -50.70 8.69 -60.31
N VAL A 10 -51.64 7.92 -59.77
CA VAL A 10 -51.78 7.74 -58.33
C VAL A 10 -50.53 7.05 -57.72
N ILE A 11 -50.00 6.02 -58.41
CA ILE A 11 -48.79 5.31 -57.96
C ILE A 11 -47.59 6.28 -57.98
N ILE A 12 -47.44 7.10 -59.03
CA ILE A 12 -46.36 8.08 -59.11
C ILE A 12 -46.47 9.11 -57.98
N ILE A 13 -47.65 9.64 -57.70
CA ILE A 13 -47.88 10.61 -56.62
C ILE A 13 -47.58 9.98 -55.25
N ILE A 14 -48.05 8.77 -54.97
CA ILE A 14 -47.82 8.06 -53.72
C ILE A 14 -46.31 7.77 -53.55
N THR A 15 -45.65 7.28 -54.59
CA THR A 15 -44.23 6.97 -54.57
C THR A 15 -43.40 8.24 -54.39
N GLY A 16 -43.78 9.33 -55.08
CA GLY A 16 -43.14 10.63 -54.91
C GLY A 16 -43.27 11.23 -53.49
N ALA A 17 -44.50 11.11 -52.90
CA ALA A 17 -44.75 11.51 -51.54
C ALA A 17 -43.96 10.65 -50.53
N PHE A 18 -43.81 9.38 -50.79
CA PHE A 18 -43.00 8.47 -49.93
C PHE A 18 -41.53 8.79 -50.03
N ILE A 19 -41.00 9.06 -51.23
CA ILE A 19 -39.60 9.46 -51.43
C ILE A 19 -39.32 10.79 -50.71
N ILE A 20 -40.19 11.77 -50.85
CA ILE A 20 -40.07 13.08 -50.20
C ILE A 20 -40.12 12.92 -48.68
N SER A 21 -41.08 12.15 -48.17
CA SER A 21 -41.19 11.87 -46.71
C SER A 21 -39.97 11.12 -46.18
N SER A 22 -39.41 10.19 -46.93
CA SER A 22 -38.21 9.47 -46.50
C SER A 22 -36.95 10.35 -46.56
N LEU A 23 -36.84 11.29 -47.47
CA LEU A 23 -35.79 12.31 -47.51
C LEU A 23 -35.85 13.24 -46.30
N PHE A 24 -37.05 13.64 -45.88
CA PHE A 24 -37.20 14.45 -44.65
C PHE A 24 -37.02 13.64 -43.37
N ALA A 25 -37.30 12.34 -43.38
CA ALA A 25 -37.04 11.45 -42.23
C ALA A 25 -35.56 11.12 -42.03
N VAL A 26 -34.75 11.27 -43.08
CA VAL A 26 -33.28 11.07 -43.05
C VAL A 26 -32.54 12.40 -42.78
N LEU A 27 -33.22 13.54 -42.83
CA LEU A 27 -32.58 14.76 -42.32
C LEU A 27 -32.31 14.54 -40.84
N PRO A 28 -31.01 14.55 -40.41
CA PRO A 28 -30.73 14.47 -39.00
C PRO A 28 -31.51 15.59 -38.30
N SER A 29 -32.44 15.22 -37.42
CA SER A 29 -33.03 16.21 -36.51
C SER A 29 -31.86 17.03 -35.96
N PRO A 30 -31.94 18.37 -35.97
CA PRO A 30 -30.88 19.17 -35.40
C PRO A 30 -30.64 18.55 -34.01
N ARG A 31 -29.47 17.93 -33.84
CA ARG A 31 -29.06 17.42 -32.54
C ARG A 31 -29.28 18.60 -31.63
N GLN A 32 -30.25 18.48 -30.71
CA GLN A 32 -30.26 19.37 -29.56
C GLN A 32 -28.89 19.19 -28.93
N VAL A 33 -27.98 20.07 -29.29
CA VAL A 33 -26.67 20.16 -28.65
C VAL A 33 -27.06 20.42 -27.20
N SER A 34 -26.93 19.38 -26.39
CA SER A 34 -27.13 19.51 -24.95
C SER A 34 -26.36 20.76 -24.52
N PRO A 35 -26.98 21.73 -23.85
CA PRO A 35 -26.31 22.98 -23.55
C PRO A 35 -24.97 22.64 -22.89
N MET A 36 -23.89 23.11 -23.50
CA MET A 36 -22.53 22.78 -23.06
C MET A 36 -22.41 23.18 -21.59
N ASN A 37 -22.15 22.20 -20.74
CA ASN A 37 -22.00 22.48 -19.32
C ASN A 37 -20.64 23.17 -19.09
N LEU A 38 -20.65 24.49 -19.24
CA LEU A 38 -19.44 25.34 -19.15
C LEU A 38 -18.66 25.17 -17.84
N PRO A 39 -19.31 25.11 -16.65
CA PRO A 39 -18.59 24.89 -15.40
C PRO A 39 -17.84 23.56 -15.38
N ARG A 40 -18.47 22.50 -15.87
CA ARG A 40 -17.84 21.19 -15.96
C ARG A 40 -16.68 21.17 -16.94
N LEU A 41 -16.87 21.80 -18.09
CA LEU A 41 -15.79 21.91 -19.08
C LEU A 41 -14.61 22.71 -18.52
N ALA A 42 -14.89 23.85 -17.85
CA ALA A 42 -13.86 24.66 -17.22
C ALA A 42 -13.06 23.86 -16.18
N LEU A 43 -13.75 23.13 -15.30
CA LEU A 43 -13.09 22.33 -14.28
C LEU A 43 -12.27 21.19 -14.91
N THR A 44 -12.82 20.47 -15.89
CA THR A 44 -12.12 19.36 -16.56
C THR A 44 -10.89 19.87 -17.30
N THR A 45 -10.96 21.04 -17.96
CA THR A 45 -9.81 21.65 -18.63
C THR A 45 -8.69 21.98 -17.63
N LEU A 46 -9.01 22.57 -16.47
CA LEU A 46 -8.03 22.85 -15.44
C LEU A 46 -7.40 21.56 -14.88
N GLN A 47 -8.21 20.53 -14.67
CA GLN A 47 -7.72 19.22 -14.19
C GLN A 47 -6.82 18.53 -15.21
N THR A 48 -7.13 18.64 -16.50
CA THR A 48 -6.28 18.07 -17.56
C THR A 48 -4.94 18.78 -17.62
N LEU A 49 -4.93 20.13 -17.62
CA LEU A 49 -3.71 20.91 -17.61
C LEU A 49 -2.85 20.70 -16.36
N ASP A 50 -3.47 20.41 -15.22
CA ASP A 50 -2.75 20.07 -13.99
C ASP A 50 -2.23 18.63 -14.03
N GLY A 51 -2.99 17.70 -14.60
CA GLY A 51 -2.58 16.30 -14.81
C GLY A 51 -1.35 16.17 -15.70
N ASP A 52 -1.20 17.04 -16.68
CA ASP A 52 -0.03 17.13 -17.56
C ASP A 52 1.11 17.98 -16.96
N TYR A 53 0.96 18.45 -15.72
CA TYR A 53 1.87 19.34 -14.98
C TYR A 53 2.04 20.76 -15.56
N ASP A 54 1.37 21.11 -16.63
CA ASP A 54 1.52 22.43 -17.26
C ASP A 54 1.00 23.55 -16.38
N LEU A 55 -0.13 23.33 -15.69
CA LEU A 55 -0.72 24.31 -14.81
C LEU A 55 0.13 24.50 -13.54
N SER A 56 0.38 23.42 -12.78
CA SER A 56 1.13 23.48 -11.53
C SER A 56 2.58 23.90 -11.72
N ALA A 57 3.21 23.54 -12.83
CA ALA A 57 4.57 23.98 -13.15
C ALA A 57 4.65 25.46 -13.52
N THR A 58 3.57 26.07 -14.03
CA THR A 58 3.57 27.43 -14.56
C THR A 58 3.11 28.48 -13.56
N VAL A 59 2.05 28.19 -12.77
CA VAL A 59 1.40 29.21 -11.92
C VAL A 59 2.30 29.80 -10.84
N PHE A 60 3.41 29.14 -10.51
CA PHE A 60 4.39 29.60 -9.51
C PHE A 60 5.61 30.29 -10.13
N LYS A 61 5.70 30.38 -11.45
CA LYS A 61 6.81 31.06 -12.14
C LYS A 61 6.66 32.57 -12.13
N ALA A 62 7.75 33.26 -12.41
CA ALA A 62 7.74 34.70 -12.56
C ALA A 62 6.81 35.12 -13.71
N ASN A 63 6.28 36.35 -13.63
CA ASN A 63 5.29 36.85 -14.62
C ASN A 63 5.82 36.97 -16.04
N ASP A 64 7.11 37.08 -16.23
CA ASP A 64 7.83 37.16 -17.51
C ASP A 64 8.29 35.81 -18.04
N ASP A 65 8.08 34.72 -17.33
CA ASP A 65 8.49 33.38 -17.76
C ASP A 65 7.72 32.93 -19.01
N PRO A 66 8.42 32.40 -20.04
CA PRO A 66 7.79 31.96 -21.29
C PRO A 66 6.79 30.81 -21.11
N ALA A 67 6.82 30.06 -19.98
CA ALA A 67 5.85 29.04 -19.69
C ALA A 67 4.41 29.55 -19.63
N TRP A 68 4.19 30.82 -19.28
CA TRP A 68 2.86 31.43 -19.31
C TRP A 68 2.27 31.51 -20.74
N ALA A 69 3.11 31.79 -21.75
CA ALA A 69 2.67 31.77 -23.15
C ALA A 69 2.36 30.33 -23.59
N GLN A 70 3.14 29.34 -23.15
CA GLN A 70 2.88 27.93 -23.42
C GLN A 70 1.56 27.45 -22.79
N LEU A 71 1.31 27.81 -21.54
CA LEU A 71 0.04 27.55 -20.89
C LEU A 71 -1.15 28.17 -21.62
N GLN A 72 -1.02 29.39 -22.09
CA GLN A 72 -2.07 30.06 -22.88
C GLN A 72 -2.34 29.34 -24.19
N ILE A 73 -1.30 28.85 -24.86
CA ILE A 73 -1.42 28.05 -26.10
C ILE A 73 -2.11 26.74 -25.81
N ALA A 74 -1.66 26.02 -24.79
CA ALA A 74 -2.25 24.75 -24.38
C ALA A 74 -3.74 24.91 -24.02
N LEU A 75 -4.08 25.96 -23.27
CA LEU A 75 -5.46 26.28 -22.91
C LEU A 75 -6.32 26.55 -24.16
N SER A 76 -5.78 27.32 -25.09
CA SER A 76 -6.48 27.62 -26.35
C SER A 76 -6.67 26.40 -27.23
N ALA A 77 -5.73 25.44 -27.18
CA ALA A 77 -5.82 24.18 -27.92
C ALA A 77 -6.83 23.21 -27.34
N CYS A 78 -7.06 23.24 -26.02
CA CYS A 78 -8.01 22.38 -25.33
C CYS A 78 -9.47 22.81 -25.47
N LEU A 79 -9.72 24.04 -25.93
CA LEU A 79 -11.06 24.62 -26.00
C LEU A 79 -11.62 24.65 -27.41
N PRO A 80 -12.92 24.44 -27.59
CA PRO A 80 -13.60 24.70 -28.85
C PRO A 80 -13.45 26.15 -29.30
N PRO A 81 -13.31 26.42 -30.62
CA PRO A 81 -13.00 27.74 -31.12
C PRO A 81 -14.12 28.80 -30.93
N ASN A 82 -15.30 28.35 -30.60
CA ASN A 82 -16.46 29.20 -30.32
C ASN A 82 -16.57 29.59 -28.82
N LEU A 83 -15.59 29.21 -28.00
CA LEU A 83 -15.55 29.62 -26.60
C LEU A 83 -14.56 30.76 -26.37
N VAL A 84 -15.00 31.71 -25.61
CA VAL A 84 -14.17 32.75 -25.03
C VAL A 84 -13.84 32.44 -23.60
N TYR A 85 -12.64 32.77 -23.15
CA TYR A 85 -12.21 32.47 -21.80
C TYR A 85 -11.42 33.61 -21.16
N ASN A 86 -11.46 33.57 -19.83
CA ASN A 86 -10.64 34.39 -18.97
C ASN A 86 -10.05 33.48 -17.86
N LEU A 87 -8.74 33.48 -17.73
CA LEU A 87 -8.04 32.79 -16.65
C LEU A 87 -7.35 33.82 -15.76
N THR A 88 -7.67 33.79 -14.47
CA THR A 88 -7.07 34.66 -13.46
C THR A 88 -6.41 33.79 -12.39
N VAL A 89 -5.15 34.10 -12.11
CA VAL A 89 -4.39 33.43 -11.05
C VAL A 89 -4.23 34.38 -9.88
N TYR A 90 -4.64 33.92 -8.72
CA TYR A 90 -4.55 34.66 -7.47
C TYR A 90 -3.54 34.03 -6.53
N GLU A 91 -2.80 34.84 -5.82
CA GLU A 91 -2.07 34.41 -4.62
C GLU A 91 -3.01 34.34 -3.45
N VAL A 92 -3.00 33.21 -2.74
CA VAL A 92 -3.77 33.04 -1.50
C VAL A 92 -2.91 33.55 -0.35
N GLN A 93 -3.35 34.63 0.28
CA GLN A 93 -2.66 35.23 1.42
C GLN A 93 -3.50 35.05 2.68
N GLY A 94 -2.86 34.75 3.82
CA GLY A 94 -3.53 34.75 5.11
C GLY A 94 -3.75 36.18 5.62
N GLY A 95 -4.97 36.49 6.07
CA GLY A 95 -5.29 37.80 6.66
C GLY A 95 -6.54 38.45 6.05
N ALA A 96 -6.67 39.78 6.19
CA ALA A 96 -7.84 40.54 5.75
C ALA A 96 -7.98 40.66 4.21
N GLN A 97 -6.88 40.54 3.46
CA GLN A 97 -6.88 40.43 2.00
C GLN A 97 -6.51 38.98 1.60
N LEU A 98 -7.51 38.24 1.21
CA LEU A 98 -7.37 36.82 0.94
C LEU A 98 -6.76 36.50 -0.42
N TYR A 99 -6.85 37.42 -1.39
CA TYR A 99 -6.43 37.15 -2.77
C TYR A 99 -5.78 38.37 -3.44
N THR A 100 -4.61 38.17 -4.01
CA THR A 100 -3.95 39.17 -4.87
C THR A 100 -3.82 38.58 -6.29
N VAL A 101 -4.23 39.33 -7.30
CA VAL A 101 -4.09 38.91 -8.71
C VAL A 101 -2.62 38.87 -9.09
N ILE A 102 -2.13 37.73 -9.52
CA ILE A 102 -0.76 37.50 -10.00
C ILE A 102 -0.71 37.62 -11.51
N ARG A 103 -1.60 36.94 -12.18
CA ARG A 103 -1.64 36.91 -13.65
C ARG A 103 -3.08 36.80 -14.13
N TYR A 104 -3.29 37.44 -15.28
CA TYR A 104 -4.54 37.43 -16.00
C TYR A 104 -4.27 37.30 -17.49
N PHE A 105 -5.01 36.44 -18.17
CA PHE A 105 -5.03 36.38 -19.63
C PHE A 105 -6.37 35.86 -20.15
N SER A 106 -6.73 36.35 -21.35
CA SER A 106 -7.99 36.08 -21.99
C SER A 106 -7.77 35.95 -23.49
N ASN A 107 -8.63 35.22 -24.19
CA ASN A 107 -8.66 35.20 -25.66
C ASN A 107 -9.67 36.20 -26.25
N ALA A 108 -10.36 37.00 -25.43
CA ALA A 108 -11.29 38.02 -25.87
C ALA A 108 -11.28 39.22 -24.92
N GLU A 109 -11.50 40.42 -25.45
CA GLU A 109 -11.55 41.66 -24.67
C GLU A 109 -12.77 41.69 -23.70
N ASN A 110 -13.85 40.98 -24.05
CA ASN A 110 -15.05 40.96 -23.25
C ASN A 110 -15.73 39.58 -23.32
N LEU A 111 -16.07 38.99 -22.18
CA LEU A 111 -16.81 37.74 -22.15
C LEU A 111 -18.29 37.89 -22.59
N GLY A 112 -18.79 39.08 -22.73
CA GLY A 112 -20.00 39.65 -23.39
C GLY A 112 -21.33 38.93 -23.25
N VAL A 113 -21.36 37.70 -22.73
CA VAL A 113 -22.55 36.81 -22.60
C VAL A 113 -22.45 36.06 -21.32
N SER A 114 -23.47 35.39 -20.92
CA SER A 114 -23.49 34.56 -19.68
C SER A 114 -22.24 33.68 -19.60
N SER A 115 -21.31 34.04 -18.73
CA SER A 115 -20.10 33.26 -18.47
C SER A 115 -20.25 32.47 -17.19
N GLU A 116 -19.70 31.28 -17.21
CA GLU A 116 -19.64 30.37 -16.06
C GLU A 116 -18.18 30.20 -15.63
N ALA A 117 -17.96 30.05 -14.32
CA ALA A 117 -16.62 29.95 -13.76
C ALA A 117 -16.40 28.63 -13.03
N ALA A 118 -15.18 28.12 -13.12
CA ALA A 118 -14.67 27.10 -12.22
C ALA A 118 -13.44 27.64 -11.47
N SER A 119 -13.24 27.21 -10.25
CA SER A 119 -12.06 27.54 -9.46
C SER A 119 -11.28 26.28 -9.13
N TYR A 120 -9.96 26.39 -9.16
CA TYR A 120 -9.04 25.30 -8.91
C TYR A 120 -7.88 25.79 -8.03
N LEU A 121 -7.64 25.10 -6.93
CA LEU A 121 -6.54 25.44 -6.02
C LEU A 121 -5.30 24.63 -6.39
N VAL A 122 -4.23 25.31 -6.75
CA VAL A 122 -2.92 24.72 -7.05
C VAL A 122 -1.99 24.99 -5.88
N ALA A 123 -1.40 23.95 -5.32
CA ALA A 123 -0.35 24.06 -4.32
C ALA A 123 1.02 23.95 -5.00
N SER A 124 2.00 24.73 -4.51
CA SER A 124 3.37 24.64 -5.00
C SER A 124 3.91 23.22 -4.78
N SER A 125 4.66 22.68 -5.75
CA SER A 125 5.30 21.37 -5.66
C SER A 125 6.32 21.25 -4.50
N ASN A 126 6.71 22.39 -3.91
CA ASN A 126 7.55 22.43 -2.72
C ASN A 126 6.74 22.35 -1.41
N VAL A 127 5.42 22.23 -1.49
CA VAL A 127 4.60 21.90 -0.30
C VAL A 127 4.79 20.42 -0.02
N THR A 128 5.76 20.08 0.77
CA THR A 128 5.80 18.80 1.45
C THR A 128 4.65 18.79 2.46
N PHE A 129 3.59 18.10 2.12
CA PHE A 129 2.58 17.72 3.13
C PHE A 129 3.25 16.73 4.07
N SER A 130 3.84 17.20 5.16
CA SER A 130 4.30 16.31 6.20
C SER A 130 3.09 15.87 7.00
N VAL A 131 2.57 14.70 6.67
CA VAL A 131 1.63 14.02 7.55
C VAL A 131 2.45 13.36 8.64
N THR A 132 2.32 13.83 9.87
CA THR A 132 2.92 13.15 11.01
C THR A 132 1.95 12.06 11.47
N PRO A 133 2.32 10.79 11.36
CA PRO A 133 1.48 9.73 11.90
C PRO A 133 1.44 9.83 13.42
N GLU A 134 0.27 9.56 14.00
CA GLU A 134 0.20 9.30 15.44
C GLU A 134 1.10 8.09 15.74
N LYS A 135 1.94 8.23 16.75
CA LYS A 135 2.76 7.10 17.19
C LYS A 135 1.86 5.97 17.66
N ILE A 136 2.12 4.76 17.19
CA ILE A 136 1.39 3.56 17.59
C ILE A 136 1.48 3.42 19.12
N GLY A 137 0.32 3.25 19.76
CA GLY A 137 0.22 3.19 21.23
C GLY A 137 -0.31 4.48 21.88
N GLY A 138 -0.44 5.56 21.11
CA GLY A 138 -1.10 6.82 21.54
C GLY A 138 -0.46 7.55 22.71
N SER A 139 -1.04 8.71 23.05
CA SER A 139 -0.60 9.60 24.14
C SER A 139 -0.89 9.06 25.56
N GLN A 140 -1.48 7.88 25.71
CA GLN A 140 -1.86 7.28 27.00
C GLN A 140 -0.78 6.38 27.63
N GLY A 141 0.51 6.56 27.30
CA GLY A 141 1.59 6.00 28.10
C GLY A 141 2.07 4.58 27.75
N GLY A 142 1.64 4.01 26.63
CA GLY A 142 2.02 2.67 26.20
C GLY A 142 2.59 2.62 24.78
N GLY A 143 3.58 3.47 24.46
CA GLY A 143 4.19 3.49 23.13
C GLY A 143 4.71 2.11 22.71
N VAL A 144 4.51 1.75 21.45
CA VAL A 144 4.99 0.48 20.87
C VAL A 144 6.40 0.67 20.36
N THR A 145 7.31 -0.21 20.77
CA THR A 145 8.67 -0.29 20.22
C THR A 145 8.69 -1.20 18.99
N LEU A 146 9.41 -0.78 17.97
CA LEU A 146 9.72 -1.58 16.80
C LEU A 146 11.15 -2.14 16.91
N TYR A 147 11.30 -3.44 16.95
CA TYR A 147 12.57 -4.13 16.77
C TYR A 147 12.70 -4.66 15.35
N ILE A 148 13.79 -4.36 14.68
CA ILE A 148 14.09 -4.91 13.35
C ILE A 148 15.38 -5.72 13.48
N LEU A 149 15.30 -7.01 13.20
CA LEU A 149 16.47 -7.88 13.24
C LEU A 149 17.40 -7.54 12.07
N ASN A 150 18.63 -7.10 12.39
CA ASN A 150 19.69 -6.72 11.45
C ASN A 150 21.01 -7.43 11.79
N CYS A 151 20.95 -8.63 12.35
CA CYS A 151 22.10 -9.33 12.91
C CYS A 151 23.18 -9.57 11.83
N SER A 152 24.32 -8.90 11.98
CA SER A 152 25.46 -9.02 11.06
C SER A 152 26.16 -10.36 11.12
N ASP A 153 25.96 -11.12 12.20
CA ASP A 153 26.47 -12.47 12.46
C ASP A 153 25.47 -13.58 12.09
N SER A 154 24.53 -13.28 11.20
CA SER A 154 23.52 -14.23 10.70
C SER A 154 23.29 -14.03 9.22
N TYR A 155 22.88 -15.10 8.53
CA TYR A 155 22.48 -15.06 7.13
C TYR A 155 20.98 -15.25 6.97
N GLY A 156 20.39 -14.49 6.02
CA GLY A 156 19.03 -14.72 5.57
C GLY A 156 18.96 -15.84 4.55
N TRP A 157 17.84 -16.50 4.48
CA TRP A 157 17.54 -17.54 3.51
C TRP A 157 16.21 -17.32 2.82
N TRP A 158 16.12 -17.74 1.56
CA TRP A 158 14.94 -17.59 0.71
C TRP A 158 14.56 -16.13 0.42
N ILE A 159 15.58 -15.25 0.33
CA ILE A 159 15.43 -13.84 -0.03
C ILE A 159 16.18 -13.58 -1.33
N THR A 160 15.52 -12.90 -2.28
CA THR A 160 16.12 -12.47 -3.55
C THR A 160 15.96 -10.96 -3.71
N GLY A 161 16.98 -10.30 -4.22
CA GLY A 161 16.97 -8.85 -4.43
C GLY A 161 17.30 -8.01 -3.18
N TYR A 162 17.38 -8.66 -2.02
CA TYR A 162 17.79 -8.04 -0.75
C TYR A 162 18.77 -8.94 -0.01
N THR A 163 19.60 -8.33 0.82
CA THR A 163 20.17 -8.97 1.99
C THR A 163 19.24 -8.74 3.17
N ALA A 164 19.35 -9.54 4.24
CA ALA A 164 18.58 -9.29 5.46
C ALA A 164 18.82 -7.87 6.00
N GLN A 165 20.07 -7.38 5.91
CA GLN A 165 20.48 -6.07 6.38
C GLN A 165 19.90 -4.93 5.54
N SER A 166 19.93 -5.04 4.20
CA SER A 166 19.32 -4.01 3.33
C SER A 166 17.80 -3.96 3.51
N LEU A 167 17.15 -5.11 3.66
CA LEU A 167 15.73 -5.21 3.96
C LEU A 167 15.39 -4.56 5.31
N ALA A 168 16.22 -4.79 6.33
CA ALA A 168 16.07 -4.18 7.65
C ALA A 168 16.16 -2.65 7.58
N GLN A 169 17.10 -2.12 6.79
CA GLN A 169 17.27 -0.68 6.63
C GLN A 169 16.08 -0.03 5.92
N ASP A 170 15.58 -0.65 4.86
CA ASP A 170 14.42 -0.12 4.13
C ASP A 170 13.15 -0.15 4.98
N LEU A 171 12.93 -1.21 5.76
CA LEU A 171 11.83 -1.29 6.72
C LEU A 171 11.96 -0.27 7.84
N TYR A 172 13.19 -0.02 8.32
CA TYR A 172 13.47 1.03 9.30
C TYR A 172 13.03 2.39 8.76
N ASN A 173 13.47 2.74 7.55
CA ASN A 173 13.14 4.03 6.93
C ASN A 173 11.62 4.20 6.74
N LEU A 174 10.92 3.14 6.37
CA LEU A 174 9.49 3.16 6.10
C LEU A 174 8.65 3.21 7.38
N LEU A 175 9.02 2.45 8.41
CA LEU A 175 8.17 2.21 9.59
C LEU A 175 8.51 3.06 10.80
N SER A 176 9.77 3.53 10.95
CA SER A 176 10.19 4.29 12.14
C SER A 176 9.32 5.52 12.45
N PRO A 177 8.72 6.23 11.47
CA PRO A 177 7.84 7.36 11.79
C PRO A 177 6.59 6.99 12.60
N TYR A 178 6.15 5.72 12.54
CA TYR A 178 4.92 5.26 13.18
C TYR A 178 5.12 4.71 14.61
N PHE A 179 6.35 4.51 15.04
CA PHE A 179 6.66 3.89 16.35
C PHE A 179 7.26 4.86 17.33
N GLN A 180 7.02 4.63 18.64
CA GLN A 180 7.60 5.44 19.70
C GLN A 180 9.13 5.35 19.72
N ALA A 181 9.65 4.14 19.58
CA ALA A 181 11.05 3.84 19.44
C ALA A 181 11.25 2.79 18.35
N THR A 182 12.34 2.88 17.60
CA THR A 182 12.74 1.87 16.63
C THR A 182 14.17 1.48 16.87
N VAL A 183 14.38 0.19 17.11
CA VAL A 183 15.68 -0.39 17.49
C VAL A 183 16.11 -1.38 16.42
N MET A 184 17.26 -1.14 15.81
CA MET A 184 17.94 -2.08 14.94
C MET A 184 18.78 -3.05 15.78
N VAL A 185 18.43 -4.34 15.77
CA VAL A 185 19.15 -5.39 16.50
C VAL A 185 20.35 -5.83 15.67
N GLN A 186 21.55 -5.33 15.98
CA GLN A 186 22.73 -5.39 15.12
C GLN A 186 23.45 -6.74 15.08
N ASN A 187 23.24 -7.57 16.11
CA ASN A 187 23.89 -8.88 16.20
C ASN A 187 23.07 -9.83 17.10
N THR A 188 23.42 -11.09 17.09
CA THR A 188 22.74 -12.11 17.88
C THR A 188 22.96 -11.97 19.39
N THR A 189 24.04 -11.29 19.84
CA THR A 189 24.24 -10.96 21.26
C THR A 189 23.19 -9.97 21.76
N GLN A 190 22.90 -8.92 20.99
CA GLN A 190 21.82 -7.98 21.32
C GLN A 190 20.45 -8.67 21.30
N LEU A 191 20.22 -9.57 20.33
CA LEU A 191 18.99 -10.38 20.33
C LEU A 191 18.88 -11.19 21.62
N GLY A 192 19.98 -11.82 22.06
CA GLY A 192 20.02 -12.55 23.34
C GLY A 192 19.66 -11.66 24.52
N GLN A 193 20.20 -10.43 24.61
CA GLN A 193 19.85 -9.48 25.66
C GLN A 193 18.35 -9.18 25.70
N ILE A 194 17.72 -8.91 24.55
CA ILE A 194 16.27 -8.68 24.48
C ILE A 194 15.48 -9.92 24.92
N LEU A 195 15.90 -11.11 24.46
CA LEU A 195 15.27 -12.37 24.87
C LEU A 195 15.41 -12.66 26.36
N ASP A 196 16.47 -12.20 26.97
CA ASP A 196 16.72 -12.32 28.43
C ASP A 196 16.08 -11.18 29.24
N GLY A 197 15.38 -10.28 28.59
CA GLY A 197 14.62 -9.21 29.23
C GLY A 197 15.37 -7.90 29.42
N ALA A 198 16.52 -7.71 28.76
CA ALA A 198 17.28 -6.47 28.82
C ALA A 198 16.91 -5.54 27.67
N SER A 199 16.65 -4.28 27.99
CA SER A 199 16.47 -3.20 27.03
C SER A 199 17.83 -2.78 26.45
N LEU A 200 17.87 -2.46 25.16
CA LEU A 200 19.08 -1.99 24.47
C LEU A 200 19.27 -0.47 24.56
N GLN A 201 18.16 0.29 24.58
CA GLN A 201 18.15 1.75 24.51
C GLN A 201 17.11 2.36 25.49
N ASN A 202 16.87 1.74 26.63
CA ASN A 202 15.84 2.09 27.60
C ASN A 202 14.40 2.07 27.01
N GLU A 203 14.20 1.30 25.97
CA GLU A 203 12.89 1.07 25.36
C GLU A 203 12.06 0.05 26.15
N THR A 204 10.77 0.02 25.84
CA THR A 204 9.83 -0.92 26.44
C THR A 204 9.84 -2.26 25.66
N LEU A 205 10.03 -3.36 26.36
CA LEU A 205 9.92 -4.70 25.80
C LEU A 205 8.47 -5.17 25.62
N GLN A 206 7.54 -4.60 26.39
CA GLN A 206 6.12 -4.98 26.31
C GLN A 206 5.45 -4.41 25.05
N ASN A 207 4.57 -5.21 24.46
CA ASN A 207 3.78 -4.82 23.28
C ASN A 207 4.61 -4.43 22.04
N ALA A 208 5.86 -4.85 21.93
CA ALA A 208 6.72 -4.50 20.81
C ALA A 208 6.33 -5.26 19.53
N VAL A 209 6.71 -4.69 18.39
CA VAL A 209 6.73 -5.36 17.09
C VAL A 209 8.14 -5.82 16.82
N VAL A 210 8.33 -7.10 16.49
CA VAL A 210 9.63 -7.68 16.14
C VAL A 210 9.57 -8.18 14.70
N ILE A 211 10.39 -7.62 13.83
CA ILE A 211 10.44 -8.01 12.41
C ILE A 211 11.66 -8.87 12.16
N ASN A 212 11.42 -10.11 11.74
CA ASN A 212 12.43 -11.01 11.24
C ASN A 212 12.68 -10.76 9.75
N THR A 213 13.81 -10.15 9.42
CA THR A 213 14.21 -9.82 8.04
C THR A 213 15.00 -10.94 7.37
N PHE A 214 15.24 -12.05 8.06
CA PHE A 214 16.10 -13.15 7.61
C PHE A 214 15.36 -14.20 6.75
N GLY A 215 14.12 -13.91 6.36
CA GLY A 215 13.31 -14.82 5.53
C GLY A 215 12.94 -16.10 6.25
N GLU A 216 13.31 -17.26 5.70
CA GLU A 216 13.06 -18.57 6.33
C GLU A 216 13.98 -18.86 7.53
N ALA A 217 15.05 -18.08 7.70
CA ALA A 217 15.94 -18.21 8.85
C ALA A 217 15.54 -17.30 9.99
N VAL A 218 15.97 -17.65 11.20
CA VAL A 218 15.90 -16.77 12.36
C VAL A 218 17.27 -16.73 13.03
N PRO A 219 17.80 -15.53 13.39
CA PRO A 219 19.04 -15.44 14.14
C PRO A 219 18.92 -16.13 15.50
N ILE A 220 19.97 -16.87 15.91
CA ILE A 220 20.06 -17.53 17.21
C ILE A 220 21.28 -17.02 17.99
N PRO A 221 21.13 -16.50 19.20
CA PRO A 221 22.26 -16.16 20.05
C PRO A 221 23.10 -17.40 20.41
N ALA A 222 24.42 -17.28 20.47
CA ALA A 222 25.33 -18.38 20.76
C ALA A 222 24.98 -19.12 22.07
N GLY A 223 24.58 -18.38 23.13
CA GLY A 223 24.14 -18.96 24.40
C GLY A 223 22.87 -19.80 24.27
N TYR A 224 21.97 -19.43 23.39
CA TYR A 224 20.76 -20.19 23.09
C TYR A 224 21.12 -21.39 22.20
N ALA A 225 22.01 -21.21 21.22
CA ALA A 225 22.47 -22.32 20.36
C ALA A 225 23.14 -23.41 21.18
N THR A 226 24.00 -23.05 22.13
CA THR A 226 24.64 -24.02 23.03
C THR A 226 23.67 -24.71 23.97
N LYS A 227 22.68 -23.97 24.47
CA LYS A 227 21.69 -24.49 25.44
C LYS A 227 20.66 -25.45 24.80
N TYR A 228 20.29 -25.15 23.55
CA TYR A 228 19.26 -25.89 22.81
C TYR A 228 19.85 -26.59 21.60
N ASP A 229 21.11 -27.06 21.74
CA ASP A 229 21.83 -27.86 20.72
C ASP A 229 21.26 -29.29 20.70
N ASP A 230 20.01 -29.38 20.32
CA ASP A 230 19.35 -30.64 19.93
C ASP A 230 19.44 -30.76 18.40
N ASP A 231 19.08 -31.89 17.86
CA ASP A 231 19.16 -32.19 16.44
C ASP A 231 18.36 -31.21 15.58
N THR A 232 17.37 -30.53 16.13
CA THR A 232 16.41 -29.72 15.39
C THR A 232 16.40 -28.25 15.74
N TYR A 233 16.94 -27.83 16.87
CA TYR A 233 16.81 -26.47 17.43
C TYR A 233 15.35 -25.99 17.61
N ALA A 234 14.39 -26.88 17.61
CA ALA A 234 12.99 -26.55 17.76
C ALA A 234 12.68 -25.96 19.15
N GLU A 235 13.44 -26.38 20.17
CA GLU A 235 13.31 -25.81 21.52
C GLU A 235 13.65 -24.33 21.56
N TYR A 236 14.64 -23.84 20.78
CA TYR A 236 14.89 -22.41 20.64
C TYR A 236 13.67 -21.68 20.07
N CYS A 237 13.07 -22.22 19.02
CA CYS A 237 11.86 -21.62 18.41
C CYS A 237 10.69 -21.59 19.42
N TYR A 238 10.56 -22.64 20.24
CA TYR A 238 9.59 -22.69 21.33
C TYR A 238 9.84 -21.60 22.38
N GLN A 239 11.09 -21.42 22.82
CA GLN A 239 11.44 -20.37 23.77
C GLN A 239 11.21 -18.98 23.18
N LEU A 240 11.48 -18.78 21.90
CA LEU A 240 11.14 -17.54 21.18
C LEU A 240 9.64 -17.26 21.23
N GLY A 241 8.81 -18.26 20.94
CA GLY A 241 7.35 -18.16 21.08
C GLY A 241 6.90 -17.80 22.50
N LYS A 242 7.55 -18.38 23.54
CA LYS A 242 7.29 -18.00 24.93
C LYS A 242 7.61 -16.52 25.20
N ARG A 243 8.65 -15.95 24.57
CA ARG A 243 8.95 -14.51 24.71
C ARG A 243 7.88 -13.66 24.02
N VAL A 244 7.39 -14.08 22.87
CA VAL A 244 6.23 -13.43 22.21
C VAL A 244 5.03 -13.38 23.14
N ASN A 245 4.72 -14.48 23.85
CA ASN A 245 3.67 -14.54 24.86
C ASN A 245 4.01 -13.63 26.06
N GLN A 246 5.18 -13.78 26.66
CA GLN A 246 5.59 -13.07 27.87
C GLN A 246 5.53 -11.56 27.73
N TYR A 247 5.92 -11.05 26.55
CA TYR A 247 5.98 -9.61 26.28
C TYR A 247 4.81 -9.12 25.40
N ASN A 248 3.85 -9.98 25.06
CA ASN A 248 2.76 -9.65 24.14
C ASN A 248 3.27 -9.05 22.82
N TRP A 249 4.32 -9.63 22.25
CA TRP A 249 4.91 -9.16 21.02
C TRP A 249 4.03 -9.42 19.80
N THR A 250 4.25 -8.64 18.75
CA THR A 250 3.85 -8.94 17.39
C THR A 250 5.08 -9.39 16.61
N TRP A 251 5.18 -10.70 16.37
CA TRP A 251 6.27 -11.26 15.59
C TRP A 251 5.90 -11.26 14.11
N VAL A 252 6.75 -10.67 13.26
CA VAL A 252 6.54 -10.57 11.81
C VAL A 252 7.60 -11.39 11.10
N SER A 253 7.17 -12.36 10.28
CA SER A 253 8.05 -13.14 9.40
C SER A 253 7.79 -12.76 7.96
N ILE A 254 8.84 -12.39 7.25
CA ILE A 254 8.79 -11.92 5.86
C ILE A 254 9.33 -13.02 4.97
N VAL A 255 8.58 -13.36 3.93
CA VAL A 255 8.82 -14.36 2.91
C VAL A 255 9.04 -15.80 3.41
N GLY A 256 8.74 -16.75 2.54
CA GLY A 256 9.06 -18.16 2.71
C GLY A 256 8.40 -18.85 3.89
N TYR A 257 9.10 -19.81 4.42
CA TYR A 257 8.66 -20.67 5.51
C TYR A 257 9.21 -20.15 6.84
N PRO A 258 8.40 -19.56 7.72
CA PRO A 258 8.90 -18.97 8.95
C PRO A 258 9.65 -19.99 9.83
N LEU A 259 10.81 -19.59 10.36
CA LEU A 259 11.57 -20.38 11.33
C LEU A 259 12.01 -21.78 10.83
N PHE A 260 12.22 -21.91 9.52
CA PHE A 260 12.68 -23.18 8.94
C PHE A 260 14.16 -23.46 9.24
N TYR A 261 14.96 -22.40 9.42
CA TYR A 261 16.37 -22.46 9.80
C TYR A 261 16.64 -21.58 11.01
N VAL A 262 17.66 -21.92 11.79
CA VAL A 262 18.32 -21.00 12.72
C VAL A 262 19.67 -20.59 12.14
N SER A 263 20.11 -19.34 12.37
CA SER A 263 21.32 -18.80 11.78
C SER A 263 22.22 -18.09 12.79
N ASN A 264 23.49 -18.48 12.81
CA ASN A 264 24.59 -17.81 13.51
C ASN A 264 25.92 -18.22 12.89
N THR A 265 26.59 -17.31 12.20
CA THR A 265 27.82 -17.61 11.45
C THR A 265 29.01 -17.93 12.33
N GLY A 266 29.04 -17.39 13.54
CA GLY A 266 30.07 -17.67 14.54
C GLY A 266 29.93 -19.04 15.20
N TYR A 267 28.70 -19.48 15.45
CA TYR A 267 28.43 -20.76 16.10
C TYR A 267 28.43 -21.94 15.11
N PHE A 268 27.78 -21.79 13.97
CA PHE A 268 27.70 -22.83 12.94
C PHE A 268 28.86 -22.78 11.94
N ASN A 269 30.01 -22.28 12.37
CA ASN A 269 31.19 -22.15 11.52
C ASN A 269 31.66 -23.54 11.04
N GLY A 270 31.59 -23.79 9.72
CA GLY A 270 32.04 -25.01 9.08
C GLY A 270 31.05 -26.18 9.19
N SER A 271 29.87 -26.05 9.79
CA SER A 271 28.89 -27.13 9.78
C SER A 271 28.09 -27.13 8.48
N SER A 272 28.14 -28.25 7.75
CA SER A 272 27.10 -28.56 6.78
C SER A 272 25.82 -28.87 7.54
N ASP A 273 24.68 -28.32 7.08
CA ASP A 273 23.37 -28.74 7.52
C ASP A 273 23.25 -30.27 7.44
N GLN A 274 22.86 -30.93 8.54
CA GLN A 274 22.72 -32.38 8.58
C GLN A 274 21.71 -32.93 7.57
N ASN A 275 20.82 -32.10 7.05
CA ASN A 275 19.83 -32.45 6.04
C ASN A 275 20.34 -32.26 4.58
N GLY A 276 21.63 -32.01 4.36
CA GLY A 276 22.24 -32.03 3.03
C GLY A 276 22.10 -30.74 2.21
N TYR A 277 21.58 -29.66 2.76
CA TYR A 277 21.46 -28.38 2.04
C TYR A 277 22.78 -27.57 2.04
N GLY A 278 23.76 -27.94 2.87
CA GLY A 278 25.12 -27.37 2.84
C GLY A 278 25.22 -25.87 3.07
N ILE A 279 24.28 -25.30 3.82
CA ILE A 279 24.17 -23.85 4.01
C ILE A 279 25.10 -23.43 5.15
N TYR A 280 26.10 -22.59 4.84
CA TYR A 280 27.01 -22.05 5.83
C TYR A 280 26.30 -21.19 6.86
N GLY A 281 26.65 -21.37 8.15
CA GLY A 281 26.13 -20.55 9.24
C GLY A 281 24.69 -20.80 9.62
N MET A 282 24.09 -21.89 9.15
CA MET A 282 22.69 -22.25 9.42
C MET A 282 22.51 -23.71 9.83
N LYS A 283 21.43 -23.98 10.54
CA LYS A 283 20.91 -25.32 10.85
C LYS A 283 19.44 -25.40 10.48
N CYS A 284 19.04 -26.51 9.88
CA CYS A 284 17.65 -26.78 9.53
C CYS A 284 16.85 -27.19 10.77
N VAL A 285 15.75 -26.52 10.99
CA VAL A 285 14.74 -26.87 12.02
C VAL A 285 13.51 -27.47 11.34
N ALA A 286 13.38 -27.27 10.05
CA ALA A 286 12.25 -27.66 9.23
C ALA A 286 10.90 -27.15 9.82
N GLN A 287 9.86 -27.93 9.68
CA GLN A 287 8.50 -27.56 10.14
C GLN A 287 8.37 -27.54 11.66
N ALA A 288 9.23 -28.24 12.36
CA ALA A 288 9.25 -28.26 13.82
C ALA A 288 9.46 -26.86 14.41
N GLY A 289 10.20 -25.98 13.69
CA GLY A 289 10.45 -24.62 14.16
C GLY A 289 9.18 -23.80 14.31
N LEU A 290 8.35 -23.72 13.27
CA LEU A 290 7.09 -22.96 13.34
C LEU A 290 6.09 -23.59 14.33
N ASN A 291 5.98 -24.93 14.37
CA ASN A 291 5.12 -25.62 15.32
C ASN A 291 5.51 -25.31 16.76
N ALA A 292 6.79 -25.44 17.08
CA ALA A 292 7.31 -25.14 18.41
C ALA A 292 7.08 -23.66 18.80
N PHE A 293 7.33 -22.75 17.88
CA PHE A 293 7.10 -21.33 18.09
C PHE A 293 5.64 -21.00 18.44
N LEU A 294 4.68 -21.54 17.67
CA LEU A 294 3.25 -21.32 17.92
C LEU A 294 2.82 -21.93 19.28
N ARG A 295 3.31 -23.10 19.60
CA ARG A 295 3.07 -23.73 20.93
C ARG A 295 3.65 -22.89 22.06
N GLY A 296 4.81 -22.26 21.84
CA GLY A 296 5.40 -21.32 22.78
C GLY A 296 4.51 -20.11 23.04
N ILE A 297 3.91 -19.53 22.00
CA ILE A 297 2.96 -18.43 22.14
C ILE A 297 1.70 -18.88 22.91
N ASP A 298 1.14 -20.02 22.58
CA ASP A 298 -0.09 -20.52 23.20
C ASP A 298 0.11 -21.02 24.65
N GLY A 299 1.35 -21.13 25.12
CA GLY A 299 1.66 -21.65 26.42
C GLY A 299 1.42 -23.16 26.58
N VAL A 300 1.30 -23.87 25.46
CA VAL A 300 1.21 -25.32 25.42
C VAL A 300 2.61 -25.90 25.55
N GLY A 301 2.76 -27.00 26.30
CA GLY A 301 4.07 -27.61 26.47
C GLY A 301 4.72 -28.01 25.16
N TYR A 302 6.04 -27.88 25.11
CA TYR A 302 6.83 -28.35 23.97
C TYR A 302 6.65 -29.85 23.75
N SER A 303 6.42 -30.26 22.51
CA SER A 303 6.48 -31.65 22.09
C SER A 303 6.99 -31.68 20.64
N ASP A 304 7.74 -32.74 20.31
CA ASP A 304 8.26 -32.97 18.96
C ASP A 304 7.17 -33.41 17.96
N ASP A 305 5.90 -33.29 18.33
CA ASP A 305 4.79 -33.60 17.43
C ASP A 305 4.89 -32.75 16.15
N THR A 306 5.39 -33.38 15.10
CA THR A 306 5.55 -32.87 13.74
C THR A 306 4.19 -32.68 13.03
N GLU A 307 3.17 -32.25 13.74
CA GLU A 307 1.91 -31.94 13.11
C GLU A 307 2.07 -30.73 12.18
N TRP A 308 2.20 -31.04 10.94
CA TRP A 308 2.45 -30.14 9.84
C TRP A 308 1.43 -29.04 9.70
N ILE A 309 1.90 -27.82 9.78
CA ILE A 309 1.27 -26.69 9.11
C ILE A 309 1.81 -26.73 7.69
N THR A 310 1.10 -27.40 6.78
CA THR A 310 1.51 -27.44 5.39
C THR A 310 1.33 -26.04 4.80
N LEU A 311 2.43 -25.34 4.60
CA LEU A 311 2.45 -24.13 3.82
C LEU A 311 2.58 -24.56 2.36
N GLY A 312 1.57 -24.31 1.53
CA GLY A 312 1.56 -24.53 0.08
C GLY A 312 1.99 -25.92 -0.39
N GLY A 313 1.16 -26.56 -1.13
CA GLY A 313 1.20 -27.95 -1.56
C GLY A 313 2.53 -28.58 -1.93
N GLY A 314 2.59 -29.87 -1.68
CA GLY A 314 3.77 -30.70 -1.76
C GLY A 314 4.57 -30.58 -3.05
N GLY A 315 5.88 -30.56 -2.90
CA GLY A 315 6.86 -30.96 -3.89
C GLY A 315 7.36 -29.91 -4.88
N ASN A 316 6.57 -28.97 -5.31
CA ASN A 316 7.00 -27.81 -6.08
C ASN A 316 6.22 -26.59 -5.61
N PRO A 317 6.88 -25.46 -5.30
CA PRO A 317 6.17 -24.23 -4.99
C PRO A 317 5.40 -23.77 -6.22
N GLN A 318 4.14 -24.12 -6.31
CA GLN A 318 3.28 -23.53 -7.31
C GLN A 318 3.02 -22.09 -6.89
N TYR A 319 3.53 -21.16 -7.68
CA TYR A 319 3.25 -19.76 -7.54
C TYR A 319 1.75 -19.54 -7.75
N ALA A 320 1.05 -19.13 -6.71
CA ALA A 320 -0.35 -18.76 -6.81
C ALA A 320 -0.46 -17.23 -6.83
N LEU A 321 -1.25 -16.71 -7.74
CA LEU A 321 -1.65 -15.30 -7.72
C LEU A 321 -2.50 -15.05 -6.49
N VAL A 322 -2.14 -14.06 -5.70
CA VAL A 322 -2.82 -13.67 -4.47
C VAL A 322 -3.45 -12.31 -4.68
N GLN A 323 -4.71 -12.18 -4.34
CA GLN A 323 -5.42 -10.91 -4.37
C GLN A 323 -5.38 -10.26 -2.99
N LEU A 324 -5.35 -8.92 -2.98
CA LEU A 324 -5.50 -8.16 -1.75
C LEU A 324 -6.94 -8.26 -1.25
N SER A 325 -7.12 -8.51 0.05
CA SER A 325 -8.42 -8.50 0.67
C SER A 325 -9.08 -7.12 0.61
N SER A 326 -10.40 -7.06 0.75
CA SER A 326 -11.13 -5.78 0.82
C SER A 326 -10.64 -4.91 1.97
N ALA A 327 -10.25 -5.51 3.10
CA ALA A 327 -9.67 -4.80 4.22
C ALA A 327 -8.33 -4.16 3.84
N ALA A 328 -7.45 -4.90 3.16
CA ALA A 328 -6.18 -4.37 2.68
C ALA A 328 -6.38 -3.22 1.68
N GLN A 329 -7.34 -3.33 0.76
CA GLN A 329 -7.70 -2.27 -0.18
C GLN A 329 -8.11 -0.98 0.54
N TYR A 330 -8.91 -1.09 1.61
CA TYR A 330 -9.30 0.06 2.41
C TYR A 330 -8.09 0.78 3.00
N PHE A 331 -7.14 0.04 3.57
CA PHE A 331 -5.94 0.61 4.18
C PHE A 331 -4.96 1.21 3.16
N LEU A 332 -4.91 0.71 1.92
CA LEU A 332 -4.10 1.32 0.86
C LEU A 332 -4.37 2.81 0.70
N ASN A 333 -5.65 3.16 0.60
CA ASN A 333 -6.05 4.54 0.41
C ASN A 333 -5.81 5.42 1.65
N TYR A 334 -5.86 4.81 2.83
CA TYR A 334 -5.70 5.54 4.09
C TYR A 334 -4.23 5.85 4.43
N TYR A 335 -3.34 4.89 4.19
CA TYR A 335 -1.91 5.03 4.56
C TYR A 335 -1.00 5.42 3.40
N GLY A 336 -1.52 5.51 2.18
CA GLY A 336 -0.70 5.80 1.00
C GLY A 336 0.33 4.71 0.68
N VAL A 337 0.11 3.50 1.15
CA VAL A 337 0.97 2.34 0.88
C VAL A 337 0.40 1.59 -0.32
N TYR A 338 1.09 1.62 -1.45
CA TYR A 338 0.62 1.04 -2.70
C TYR A 338 1.52 -0.13 -3.14
N PRO A 339 1.27 -1.35 -2.64
CA PRO A 339 1.98 -2.54 -3.13
C PRO A 339 1.53 -2.85 -4.56
N SER A 340 2.31 -3.70 -5.26
CA SER A 340 1.87 -4.23 -6.54
C SER A 340 0.51 -4.92 -6.40
N PRO A 341 -0.46 -4.67 -7.30
CA PRO A 341 -1.81 -5.21 -7.19
C PRO A 341 -1.86 -6.74 -7.30
N TYR A 342 -0.85 -7.34 -7.91
CA TYR A 342 -0.75 -8.79 -8.08
C TYR A 342 0.55 -9.27 -7.44
N GLN A 343 0.42 -10.07 -6.39
CA GLN A 343 1.54 -10.73 -5.73
C GLN A 343 1.44 -12.23 -5.97
N THR A 344 2.58 -12.89 -6.07
CA THR A 344 2.65 -14.34 -6.13
C THR A 344 3.13 -14.87 -4.78
N ALA A 345 2.36 -15.78 -4.17
CA ALA A 345 2.78 -16.46 -2.95
C ALA A 345 3.41 -17.81 -3.27
N THR A 346 4.53 -18.11 -2.64
CA THR A 346 5.16 -19.43 -2.66
C THR A 346 4.77 -20.28 -1.46
N ARG A 347 4.34 -19.61 -0.41
CA ARG A 347 3.90 -20.23 0.85
C ARG A 347 2.63 -19.54 1.32
N ALA A 348 1.75 -20.31 1.90
CA ALA A 348 0.54 -19.81 2.51
C ALA A 348 0.21 -20.65 3.76
N VAL A 349 -0.44 -20.03 4.72
CA VAL A 349 -0.88 -20.70 5.95
C VAL A 349 -2.30 -21.22 5.71
N PRO A 350 -2.60 -22.51 5.97
CA PRO A 350 -3.96 -23.02 5.85
C PRO A 350 -4.86 -22.36 6.91
N SER A 351 -6.09 -22.02 6.51
CA SER A 351 -7.06 -21.42 7.43
C SER A 351 -7.39 -22.30 8.63
N SER A 352 -7.19 -23.63 8.50
CA SER A 352 -7.38 -24.60 9.59
C SER A 352 -6.40 -24.44 10.77
N ILE A 353 -5.31 -23.68 10.60
CA ILE A 353 -4.37 -23.38 11.69
C ILE A 353 -5.06 -22.70 12.88
N GLN A 354 -6.11 -21.91 12.61
CA GLN A 354 -6.85 -21.18 13.64
C GLN A 354 -7.39 -22.08 14.74
N SER A 355 -8.02 -23.20 14.36
CA SER A 355 -8.64 -24.12 15.33
C SER A 355 -7.59 -24.90 16.11
N LYS A 356 -6.45 -25.21 15.49
CA LYS A 356 -5.41 -26.02 16.10
C LYS A 356 -4.65 -25.29 17.21
N TYR A 357 -4.39 -23.99 17.03
CA TYR A 357 -3.58 -23.19 17.94
C TYR A 357 -4.37 -22.08 18.65
N ASN A 358 -5.69 -22.22 18.75
CA ASN A 358 -6.56 -21.23 19.39
C ASN A 358 -6.34 -19.80 18.86
N LEU A 359 -6.11 -19.69 17.54
CA LEU A 359 -5.82 -18.42 16.88
C LEU A 359 -7.10 -17.71 16.45
N ASN A 360 -7.11 -16.39 16.57
CA ASN A 360 -8.08 -15.55 15.91
C ASN A 360 -7.38 -14.90 14.71
N ALA A 361 -7.55 -15.47 13.50
CA ALA A 361 -6.94 -14.96 12.31
C ALA A 361 -7.79 -13.86 11.69
N THR A 362 -7.14 -12.78 11.29
CA THR A 362 -7.74 -11.73 10.49
C THR A 362 -6.87 -11.53 9.26
N ALA A 363 -7.38 -11.92 8.09
CA ALA A 363 -6.68 -11.71 6.83
C ALA A 363 -6.70 -10.22 6.47
N TYR A 364 -5.54 -9.60 6.40
CA TYR A 364 -5.42 -8.19 6.06
C TYR A 364 -4.96 -7.95 4.64
N VAL A 365 -3.96 -8.72 4.23
CA VAL A 365 -3.17 -8.39 3.06
C VAL A 365 -3.67 -9.11 1.82
N PHE A 366 -4.08 -10.37 1.96
CA PHE A 366 -4.45 -11.22 0.83
C PHE A 366 -5.72 -12.01 1.10
N ASP A 367 -6.51 -12.19 0.06
CA ASP A 367 -7.60 -13.14 0.09
C ASP A 367 -7.08 -14.58 0.13
N PRO A 368 -7.87 -15.51 0.64
CA PRO A 368 -7.52 -16.92 0.63
C PRO A 368 -7.25 -17.43 -0.78
N VAL A 369 -6.19 -18.22 -0.92
CA VAL A 369 -5.85 -18.89 -2.18
C VAL A 369 -6.45 -20.29 -2.16
N ASN A 370 -7.33 -20.60 -3.12
CA ASN A 370 -7.89 -21.95 -3.28
C ASN A 370 -6.89 -22.85 -4.00
N SER A 371 -6.34 -23.82 -3.28
CA SER A 371 -5.52 -24.87 -3.87
C SER A 371 -5.87 -26.21 -3.24
N GLY A 372 -6.20 -27.20 -4.06
CA GLY A 372 -6.53 -28.54 -3.59
C GLY A 372 -7.75 -28.63 -2.65
N GLY A 373 -8.75 -27.75 -2.80
CA GLY A 373 -9.96 -27.71 -1.99
C GLY A 373 -9.77 -27.13 -0.57
N LYS A 374 -8.60 -26.58 -0.27
CA LYS A 374 -8.31 -25.91 1.02
C LYS A 374 -8.17 -24.41 0.80
N THR A 375 -8.60 -23.63 1.78
CA THR A 375 -8.38 -22.18 1.81
C THR A 375 -7.01 -21.88 2.38
N TRP A 376 -6.21 -21.11 1.68
CA TRP A 376 -4.86 -20.72 2.03
C TRP A 376 -4.77 -19.20 2.22
N ILE A 377 -4.04 -18.77 3.22
CA ILE A 377 -3.84 -17.36 3.55
C ILE A 377 -2.35 -17.05 3.39
N ALA A 378 -2.02 -16.14 2.47
CA ALA A 378 -0.64 -15.76 2.18
C ALA A 378 -0.10 -14.68 3.14
N GLY A 379 -0.98 -13.90 3.77
CA GLY A 379 -0.63 -12.91 4.78
C GLY A 379 -1.81 -12.65 5.70
N ALA A 380 -1.55 -12.64 7.00
CA ALA A 380 -2.58 -12.43 8.02
C ALA A 380 -1.96 -11.96 9.34
N THR A 381 -2.78 -11.44 10.23
CA THR A 381 -2.42 -11.31 11.64
C THR A 381 -3.12 -12.40 12.42
N PHE A 382 -2.35 -13.29 13.02
CA PHE A 382 -2.85 -14.31 13.95
C PHE A 382 -2.73 -13.75 15.36
N VAL A 383 -3.87 -13.49 16.00
CA VAL A 383 -3.94 -13.03 17.39
C VAL A 383 -4.16 -14.22 18.30
N HIS A 384 -3.18 -14.55 19.10
CA HIS A 384 -3.25 -15.62 20.08
C HIS A 384 -3.95 -15.12 21.34
N LYS A 385 -4.98 -15.84 21.79
CA LYS A 385 -5.74 -15.52 23.02
C LYS A 385 -5.84 -16.72 23.91
N ASN A 386 -5.78 -16.50 25.23
CA ASN A 386 -6.11 -17.52 26.19
C ASN A 386 -7.64 -17.74 26.30
N ALA A 387 -8.07 -18.67 27.11
CA ALA A 387 -9.48 -19.00 27.30
C ALA A 387 -10.33 -17.83 27.84
N THR A 388 -9.72 -16.83 28.48
CA THR A 388 -10.39 -15.63 28.99
C THR A 388 -10.38 -14.47 27.97
N GLY A 389 -9.81 -14.68 26.79
CA GLY A 389 -9.70 -13.66 25.73
C GLY A 389 -8.52 -12.70 25.85
N TYR A 390 -7.62 -12.91 26.85
CA TYR A 390 -6.40 -12.12 26.99
C TYR A 390 -5.42 -12.44 25.86
N ILE A 391 -4.82 -11.40 25.26
CA ILE A 391 -3.89 -11.54 24.14
C ILE A 391 -2.53 -11.99 24.67
N LEU A 392 -2.08 -13.16 24.20
CA LEU A 392 -0.78 -13.75 24.53
C LEU A 392 0.33 -13.26 23.60
N GLY A 393 -0.01 -12.88 22.39
CA GLY A 393 0.91 -12.43 21.37
C GLY A 393 0.28 -12.46 19.98
N LYS A 394 1.03 -11.98 19.01
CA LYS A 394 0.56 -11.90 17.61
C LYS A 394 1.65 -12.40 16.68
N PHE A 395 1.22 -13.04 15.60
CA PHE A 395 2.11 -13.54 14.57
C PHE A 395 1.61 -13.09 13.20
N ILE A 396 2.48 -12.49 12.40
CA ILE A 396 2.19 -12.03 11.05
C ILE A 396 3.14 -12.75 10.09
N PRO A 397 2.75 -13.89 9.51
CA PRO A 397 3.46 -14.51 8.41
C PRO A 397 3.11 -13.81 7.10
N ILE A 398 4.10 -13.56 6.27
CA ILE A 398 3.94 -13.02 4.94
C ILE A 398 4.60 -13.97 3.95
N GLY A 399 3.84 -14.91 3.43
CA GLY A 399 4.31 -16.00 2.58
C GLY A 399 4.47 -15.62 1.10
N LEU A 400 5.03 -14.45 0.81
CA LEU A 400 5.25 -13.98 -0.56
C LEU A 400 6.38 -14.72 -1.26
N THR A 401 6.67 -14.32 -2.48
CA THR A 401 7.83 -14.79 -3.25
C THR A 401 9.13 -14.52 -2.52
N ARG A 402 10.24 -15.06 -3.04
CA ARG A 402 11.59 -14.78 -2.50
C ARG A 402 11.97 -13.30 -2.50
N THR A 403 11.31 -12.47 -3.31
CA THR A 403 11.53 -11.02 -3.33
C THR A 403 10.51 -10.36 -2.40
N PRO A 404 10.91 -9.88 -1.22
CA PRO A 404 10.02 -9.21 -0.30
C PRO A 404 9.53 -7.87 -0.86
N ASP A 405 8.27 -7.54 -0.58
CA ASP A 405 7.74 -6.18 -0.76
C ASP A 405 7.58 -5.52 0.61
N ILE A 406 8.45 -4.54 0.89
CA ILE A 406 8.43 -3.82 2.17
C ILE A 406 7.11 -3.10 2.42
N ARG A 407 6.40 -2.68 1.35
CA ARG A 407 5.11 -2.01 1.45
C ARG A 407 4.02 -2.95 1.92
N ILE A 408 4.06 -4.22 1.49
CA ILE A 408 3.15 -5.26 1.99
C ILE A 408 3.39 -5.51 3.48
N THR A 409 4.65 -5.58 3.91
CA THR A 409 5.00 -5.74 5.32
C THR A 409 4.50 -4.55 6.15
N ALA A 410 4.73 -3.33 5.67
CA ALA A 410 4.22 -2.13 6.32
C ALA A 410 2.68 -2.13 6.39
N LEU A 411 2.01 -2.48 5.28
CA LEU A 411 0.55 -2.57 5.23
C LEU A 411 0.00 -3.57 6.25
N ALA A 412 0.60 -4.75 6.38
CA ALA A 412 0.18 -5.76 7.33
C ALA A 412 0.29 -5.28 8.78
N ILE A 413 1.37 -4.58 9.11
CA ILE A 413 1.61 -4.02 10.46
C ILE A 413 0.66 -2.84 10.72
N LEU A 414 0.63 -1.86 9.82
CA LEU A 414 -0.15 -0.64 9.99
C LEU A 414 -1.66 -0.92 9.98
N SER A 415 -2.15 -1.86 9.17
CA SER A 415 -3.56 -2.23 9.18
C SER A 415 -4.01 -2.86 10.50
N TYR A 416 -3.11 -3.57 11.18
CA TYR A 416 -3.42 -4.11 12.51
C TYR A 416 -3.48 -3.02 13.59
N TYR A 417 -2.51 -2.11 13.60
CA TYR A 417 -2.42 -1.07 14.62
C TYR A 417 -3.28 0.15 14.31
N ALA A 418 -3.67 0.33 13.04
CA ALA A 418 -4.51 1.41 12.54
C ALA A 418 -4.16 2.79 13.16
N PRO A 419 -2.88 3.24 13.10
CA PRO A 419 -2.49 4.53 13.66
C PRO A 419 -3.25 5.64 12.90
N ARG A 420 -3.65 6.67 13.62
CA ARG A 420 -4.28 7.83 12.99
C ARG A 420 -3.20 8.67 12.30
N LEU A 421 -3.53 9.16 11.12
CA LEU A 421 -2.73 10.16 10.42
C LEU A 421 -3.33 11.53 10.79
N TYR A 422 -2.62 12.30 11.58
CA TYR A 422 -2.98 13.70 11.77
C TYR A 422 -2.31 14.54 10.70
N PRO A 423 -3.01 15.49 10.08
CA PRO A 423 -2.30 16.57 9.43
C PRO A 423 -1.50 17.25 10.54
N SER A 424 -0.19 17.01 10.60
CA SER A 424 0.71 17.84 11.37
C SER A 424 0.54 19.24 10.82
N ASP A 425 0.39 20.19 11.72
CA ASP A 425 0.18 21.58 11.44
C ASP A 425 0.51 21.97 10.01
N TYR A 426 -0.52 22.47 9.31
CA TYR A 426 -0.38 23.06 7.99
C TYR A 426 0.60 24.23 8.11
N THR A 427 1.86 23.98 8.33
CA THR A 427 2.89 24.93 7.97
C THR A 427 3.02 24.84 6.46
N ALA A 428 2.02 25.41 5.80
CA ALA A 428 2.11 25.74 4.39
C ALA A 428 3.27 26.73 4.24
N ASN A 429 4.49 26.25 4.23
CA ASN A 429 5.63 27.00 3.71
C ASN A 429 5.55 27.05 2.17
N GLY A 430 4.43 26.67 1.60
CA GLY A 430 4.15 26.72 0.20
C GLY A 430 3.10 27.78 -0.10
N THR A 431 3.38 28.62 -1.09
CA THR A 431 2.39 29.52 -1.67
C THR A 431 1.33 28.71 -2.41
N SER A 432 0.06 28.91 -2.08
CA SER A 432 -1.05 28.36 -2.86
C SER A 432 -1.51 29.39 -3.86
N ARG A 433 -1.89 28.95 -5.05
CA ARG A 433 -2.47 29.79 -6.09
C ARG A 433 -3.89 29.33 -6.37
N LEU A 434 -4.83 30.27 -6.34
CA LEU A 434 -6.20 30.03 -6.76
C LEU A 434 -6.31 30.40 -8.23
N VAL A 435 -6.65 29.43 -9.07
CA VAL A 435 -6.91 29.65 -10.49
C VAL A 435 -8.42 29.73 -10.70
N VAL A 436 -8.90 30.87 -11.18
CA VAL A 436 -10.29 31.06 -11.55
C VAL A 436 -10.37 31.08 -13.07
N PHE A 437 -11.12 30.16 -13.63
CA PHE A 437 -11.29 29.98 -15.04
C PHE A 437 -12.73 30.21 -15.46
N GLN A 438 -12.97 31.25 -16.22
CA GLN A 438 -14.29 31.61 -16.72
C GLN A 438 -14.39 31.26 -18.20
N LEU A 439 -15.48 30.61 -18.57
CA LEU A 439 -15.82 30.28 -19.96
C LEU A 439 -17.12 31.00 -20.37
N GLY A 440 -17.12 31.60 -21.52
CA GLY A 440 -18.29 32.17 -22.15
C GLY A 440 -18.45 31.61 -23.56
N GLN A 441 -19.67 31.54 -24.04
CA GLN A 441 -19.96 31.21 -25.44
C GLN A 441 -19.92 32.49 -26.26
N ALA A 442 -19.03 32.54 -27.29
CA ALA A 442 -19.06 33.67 -28.21
C ALA A 442 -20.44 33.72 -28.88
N GLY A 443 -21.17 34.81 -28.65
CA GLY A 443 -22.50 34.98 -29.22
C GLY A 443 -22.41 34.90 -30.74
N GLY A 444 -23.11 33.92 -31.32
CA GLY A 444 -23.41 33.98 -32.74
C GLY A 444 -24.25 35.23 -32.99
N VAL A 445 -23.73 36.11 -33.85
CA VAL A 445 -24.47 37.24 -34.42
C VAL A 445 -25.57 36.69 -35.32
#